data_afa15e4c5c6496c07ab8a2d8fd054417
#
_entry.id   afa15e4c5c6496c07ab8a2d8fd054417
#
_cell.length_a   1.000
_cell.length_b   1.000
_cell.length_c   1.000
_cell.angle_alpha   90.00
_cell.angle_beta   90.00
_cell.angle_gamma   90.00
#
_symmetry.space_group_name_H-M   'P 1'
#
loop_
_entity.id
_entity.type
_entity.pdbx_description
1 polymer ?
#
loop_
_entity_poly.entity_id
_entity_poly.type
_entity_poly.pdbx_seq_one_letter_code
_entity_poly.pdbx_strand_id
1 'polypeptide(L)'
;MKIAVATKNAGKLKEFTELAEGTAFEFIQIPETIRNLPPEIGKTFYENALIKAEFISKELGVPAIGDDSGLEVDALDGRPGIFSARYSKTGLDKDNRLKLLKDMKGVQFGARAARFRCCLVGYFEGKIIKSHGSLEGIIATEFRGDNGFGYDPIFITANGLHLAC
;
A
#
# COMPACT_ATOMS: atom_id res chain seq x y z
N MET A 1 -2.83 -19.97 14.60
CA MET A 1 -1.38 -19.67 14.39
C MET A 1 -1.22 -18.16 14.36
N LYS A 2 -0.30 -17.62 15.18
CA LYS A 2 -0.03 -16.17 15.21
C LYS A 2 0.87 -15.76 14.05
N ILE A 3 0.51 -14.66 13.38
CA ILE A 3 1.24 -14.08 12.24
C ILE A 3 1.39 -12.58 12.51
N ALA A 4 2.62 -12.08 12.57
CA ALA A 4 2.87 -10.66 12.78
C ALA A 4 2.65 -9.88 11.47
N VAL A 5 1.96 -8.73 11.52
CA VAL A 5 1.80 -7.84 10.37
C VAL A 5 2.82 -6.72 10.46
N ALA A 6 3.76 -6.67 9.51
CA ALA A 6 4.85 -5.70 9.48
C ALA A 6 4.37 -4.31 9.04
N THR A 7 3.42 -3.76 9.79
CA THR A 7 2.84 -2.42 9.54
C THR A 7 2.63 -1.65 10.84
N LYS A 8 2.71 -0.33 10.75
CA LYS A 8 2.27 0.61 11.80
C LYS A 8 0.95 1.29 11.45
N ASN A 9 0.41 1.02 10.26
CA ASN A 9 -0.87 1.54 9.82
C ASN A 9 -2.00 0.72 10.46
N ALA A 10 -2.75 1.34 11.38
CA ALA A 10 -3.87 0.69 12.07
C ALA A 10 -4.99 0.26 11.11
N GLY A 11 -5.21 1.00 10.01
CA GLY A 11 -6.17 0.63 8.98
C GLY A 11 -5.81 -0.69 8.32
N LYS A 12 -4.56 -0.86 7.91
CA LYS A 12 -4.09 -2.13 7.32
C LYS A 12 -4.20 -3.30 8.30
N LEU A 13 -3.83 -3.09 9.56
CA LEU A 13 -3.96 -4.15 10.56
C LEU A 13 -5.42 -4.58 10.74
N LYS A 14 -6.35 -3.63 10.75
CA LYS A 14 -7.78 -3.91 10.82
C LYS A 14 -8.24 -4.76 9.62
N GLU A 15 -7.86 -4.39 8.40
CA GLU A 15 -8.15 -5.14 7.18
C GLU A 15 -7.63 -6.59 7.26
N PHE A 16 -6.39 -6.80 7.73
CA PHE A 16 -5.85 -8.14 7.93
C PHE A 16 -6.64 -8.92 8.97
N THR A 17 -7.05 -8.29 10.07
CA THR A 17 -7.83 -8.93 11.12
C THR A 17 -9.21 -9.38 10.60
N GLU A 18 -9.88 -8.53 9.84
CA GLU A 18 -11.15 -8.84 9.19
C GLU A 18 -11.02 -10.01 8.19
N LEU A 19 -9.95 -10.03 7.40
CA LEU A 19 -9.65 -11.15 6.48
C LEU A 19 -9.37 -12.48 7.20
N ALA A 20 -8.94 -12.44 8.47
CA ALA A 20 -8.68 -13.64 9.25
C ALA A 20 -9.93 -14.24 9.91
N GLU A 21 -11.05 -13.52 9.92
CA GLU A 21 -12.30 -14.01 10.53
C GLU A 21 -12.71 -15.37 9.97
N GLY A 22 -13.00 -16.31 10.86
CA GLY A 22 -13.36 -17.68 10.51
C GLY A 22 -12.18 -18.57 10.08
N THR A 23 -10.94 -18.09 10.16
CA THR A 23 -9.73 -18.88 9.88
C THR A 23 -9.02 -19.32 11.18
N ALA A 24 -8.02 -20.21 11.05
CA ALA A 24 -7.13 -20.59 12.16
C ALA A 24 -5.98 -19.62 12.40
N PHE A 25 -5.96 -18.47 11.70
CA PHE A 25 -4.92 -17.47 11.80
C PHE A 25 -5.34 -16.31 12.71
N GLU A 26 -4.38 -15.80 13.46
CA GLU A 26 -4.49 -14.61 14.30
C GLU A 26 -3.42 -13.62 13.84
N PHE A 27 -3.82 -12.51 13.24
CA PHE A 27 -2.89 -11.45 12.90
C PHE A 27 -2.63 -10.57 14.12
N ILE A 28 -1.34 -10.40 14.43
CA ILE A 28 -0.90 -9.62 15.58
C ILE A 28 -0.14 -8.37 15.15
N GLN A 29 -0.33 -7.31 15.90
CA GLN A 29 0.43 -6.08 15.73
C GLN A 29 1.88 -6.28 16.17
N ILE A 30 2.81 -5.57 15.50
CA ILE A 30 4.19 -5.49 15.96
C ILE A 30 4.26 -4.74 17.30
N PRO A 31 5.05 -5.22 18.27
CA PRO A 31 5.19 -4.57 19.58
C PRO A 31 5.74 -3.15 19.45
N GLU A 32 5.36 -2.27 20.37
CA GLU A 32 5.88 -0.89 20.44
C GLU A 32 7.39 -0.81 20.65
N THR A 33 7.99 -1.88 21.19
CA THR A 33 9.45 -2.00 21.32
C THR A 33 10.18 -1.95 19.98
N ILE A 34 9.51 -2.35 18.90
CA ILE A 34 10.01 -2.19 17.53
C ILE A 34 9.64 -0.79 17.04
N ARG A 35 10.50 0.19 17.40
CA ARG A 35 10.23 1.60 17.10
C ARG A 35 10.20 1.93 15.61
N ASN A 36 11.03 1.26 14.81
CA ASN A 36 11.12 1.53 13.38
C ASN A 36 11.13 0.24 12.58
N LEU A 37 10.35 0.22 11.50
CA LEU A 37 10.52 -0.76 10.44
C LEU A 37 11.78 -0.43 9.64
N PRO A 38 12.39 -1.41 8.97
CA PRO A 38 13.53 -1.16 8.10
C PRO A 38 13.15 -0.17 6.98
N PRO A 39 14.12 0.64 6.50
CA PRO A 39 13.86 1.54 5.40
C PRO A 39 13.51 0.76 4.13
N GLU A 40 12.55 1.29 3.38
CA GLU A 40 12.13 0.75 2.08
C GLU A 40 13.14 1.15 0.99
N ILE A 41 14.22 0.38 0.88
CA ILE A 41 15.32 0.57 -0.08
C ILE A 41 15.19 -0.31 -1.31
N GLY A 42 14.17 -1.15 -1.37
CA GLY A 42 13.87 -2.01 -2.51
C GLY A 42 13.46 -1.20 -3.75
N LYS A 43 13.67 -1.79 -4.91
CA LYS A 43 13.30 -1.21 -6.21
C LYS A 43 11.90 -1.62 -6.68
N THR A 44 11.29 -2.55 -5.95
CA THR A 44 9.96 -3.10 -6.25
C THR A 44 9.13 -3.19 -4.97
N PHE A 45 7.81 -3.23 -5.10
CA PHE A 45 6.90 -3.50 -3.98
C PHE A 45 7.25 -4.85 -3.30
N TYR A 46 7.60 -5.87 -4.09
CA TYR A 46 8.01 -7.17 -3.55
C TYR A 46 9.24 -7.06 -2.63
N GLU A 47 10.29 -6.38 -3.08
CA GLU A 47 11.51 -6.23 -2.29
C GLU A 47 11.24 -5.48 -0.97
N ASN A 48 10.45 -4.41 -1.00
CA ASN A 48 10.09 -3.68 0.21
C ASN A 48 9.21 -4.51 1.15
N ALA A 49 8.23 -5.24 0.63
CA ALA A 49 7.40 -6.14 1.42
C ALA A 49 8.25 -7.25 2.07
N LEU A 50 9.20 -7.84 1.31
CA LEU A 50 10.09 -8.88 1.82
C LEU A 50 11.00 -8.36 2.93
N ILE A 51 11.63 -7.19 2.75
CA ILE A 51 12.48 -6.56 3.76
C ILE A 51 11.71 -6.40 5.08
N LYS A 52 10.47 -5.95 5.03
CA LYS A 52 9.63 -5.78 6.23
C LYS A 52 9.24 -7.12 6.87
N ALA A 53 8.81 -8.09 6.07
CA ALA A 53 8.40 -9.40 6.56
C ALA A 53 9.56 -10.16 7.21
N GLU A 54 10.70 -10.19 6.54
CA GLU A 54 11.90 -10.88 7.03
C GLU A 54 12.42 -10.26 8.34
N PHE A 55 12.47 -8.93 8.41
CA PHE A 55 12.87 -8.21 9.61
C PHE A 55 11.98 -8.57 10.80
N ILE A 56 10.65 -8.44 10.66
CA ILE A 56 9.72 -8.71 11.74
C ILE A 56 9.71 -10.18 12.14
N SER A 57 9.79 -11.09 11.19
CA SER A 57 9.86 -12.53 11.49
C SER A 57 11.09 -12.89 12.30
N LYS A 58 12.25 -12.31 11.97
CA LYS A 58 13.52 -12.53 12.72
C LYS A 58 13.48 -11.91 14.11
N GLU A 59 12.92 -10.70 14.26
CA GLU A 59 12.82 -10.01 15.56
C GLU A 59 11.86 -10.71 16.53
N LEU A 60 10.78 -11.29 16.04
CA LEU A 60 9.72 -11.87 16.89
C LEU A 60 9.77 -13.40 16.96
N GLY A 61 10.53 -14.07 16.09
CA GLY A 61 10.58 -15.54 16.02
C GLY A 61 9.25 -16.18 15.61
N VAL A 62 8.39 -15.44 14.88
CA VAL A 62 7.09 -15.91 14.37
C VAL A 62 6.94 -15.63 12.88
N PRO A 63 6.01 -16.31 12.18
CA PRO A 63 5.67 -15.92 10.82
C PRO A 63 5.26 -14.45 10.76
N ALA A 64 5.69 -13.75 9.70
CA ALA A 64 5.32 -12.36 9.49
C ALA A 64 4.87 -12.11 8.05
N ILE A 65 3.97 -11.14 7.89
CA ILE A 65 3.55 -10.62 6.59
C ILE A 65 4.04 -9.19 6.46
N GLY A 66 4.78 -8.92 5.40
CA GLY A 66 5.08 -7.58 4.91
C GLY A 66 4.12 -7.20 3.79
N ASP A 67 3.75 -5.94 3.78
CA ASP A 67 2.91 -5.32 2.76
C ASP A 67 3.65 -4.11 2.20
N ASP A 68 3.71 -4.02 0.88
CA ASP A 68 4.04 -2.78 0.21
C ASP A 68 3.05 -2.53 -0.92
N SER A 69 2.49 -1.32 -0.94
CA SER A 69 1.39 -0.94 -1.81
C SER A 69 1.58 0.47 -2.33
N GLY A 70 1.08 0.73 -3.51
CA GLY A 70 1.16 2.06 -4.09
C GLY A 70 0.30 2.22 -5.32
N LEU A 71 0.31 3.46 -5.83
CA LEU A 71 -0.41 3.87 -7.02
C LEU A 71 0.55 3.95 -8.20
N GLU A 72 0.21 3.32 -9.30
CA GLU A 72 0.89 3.47 -10.59
C GLU A 72 -0.01 4.21 -11.56
N VAL A 73 0.53 5.21 -12.26
CA VAL A 73 -0.19 6.04 -13.25
C VAL A 73 0.52 5.96 -14.58
N ASP A 74 -0.17 5.50 -15.63
CA ASP A 74 0.43 5.24 -16.94
C ASP A 74 1.02 6.52 -17.58
N ALA A 75 0.29 7.63 -17.52
CA ALA A 75 0.75 8.93 -18.05
C ALA A 75 1.98 9.48 -17.31
N LEU A 76 2.38 8.89 -16.21
CA LEU A 76 3.55 9.26 -15.41
C LEU A 76 4.62 8.16 -15.39
N ASP A 77 4.61 7.23 -16.36
CA ASP A 77 5.55 6.11 -16.44
C ASP A 77 5.57 5.27 -15.15
N GLY A 78 4.38 4.99 -14.58
CA GLY A 78 4.20 4.20 -13.36
C GLY A 78 4.45 4.96 -12.05
N ARG A 79 4.83 6.25 -12.11
CA ARG A 79 4.95 7.05 -10.88
C ARG A 79 3.57 7.36 -10.27
N PRO A 80 3.45 7.48 -8.95
CA PRO A 80 4.48 7.44 -7.91
C PRO A 80 5.07 6.06 -7.59
N GLY A 81 4.39 4.93 -7.87
CA GLY A 81 4.88 3.57 -7.64
C GLY A 81 5.28 3.35 -6.17
N ILE A 82 6.45 2.79 -5.93
CA ILE A 82 7.00 2.55 -4.57
C ILE A 82 7.22 3.83 -3.75
N PHE A 83 7.08 4.99 -4.36
CA PHE A 83 7.20 6.28 -3.69
C PHE A 83 5.83 6.88 -3.31
N SER A 84 4.74 6.12 -3.41
CA SER A 84 3.38 6.60 -3.19
C SER A 84 3.20 7.35 -1.86
N ALA A 85 3.71 6.81 -0.77
CA ALA A 85 3.60 7.43 0.55
C ALA A 85 4.47 8.70 0.73
N ARG A 86 5.48 8.89 -0.12
CA ARG A 86 6.46 9.99 -0.05
C ARG A 86 6.64 10.71 -1.38
N TYR A 87 5.57 10.79 -2.16
CA TYR A 87 5.59 11.40 -3.49
C TYR A 87 5.81 12.91 -3.46
N SER A 88 5.22 13.60 -2.47
CA SER A 88 5.51 15.00 -2.14
C SER A 88 6.71 15.11 -1.18
N LYS A 89 7.21 16.33 -1.00
CA LYS A 89 8.28 16.60 -0.04
C LYS A 89 7.84 16.41 1.42
N THR A 90 6.56 16.61 1.71
CA THR A 90 6.01 16.49 3.06
C THR A 90 5.61 15.06 3.41
N GLY A 91 5.30 14.23 2.39
CA GLY A 91 4.74 12.89 2.58
C GLY A 91 3.29 12.88 3.09
N LEU A 92 2.66 14.04 3.27
CA LEU A 92 1.25 14.11 3.66
C LEU A 92 0.35 13.70 2.50
N ASP A 93 -0.68 12.91 2.77
CA ASP A 93 -1.62 12.40 1.76
C ASP A 93 -2.19 13.51 0.87
N LYS A 94 -2.62 14.62 1.48
CA LYS A 94 -3.12 15.78 0.75
C LYS A 94 -2.09 16.34 -0.23
N ASP A 95 -0.85 16.46 0.21
CA ASP A 95 0.22 17.02 -0.63
C ASP A 95 0.65 16.05 -1.73
N ASN A 96 0.64 14.74 -1.43
CA ASN A 96 0.87 13.70 -2.43
C ASN A 96 -0.18 13.76 -3.54
N ARG A 97 -1.47 13.88 -3.18
CA ARG A 97 -2.58 14.04 -4.14
C ARG A 97 -2.45 15.32 -4.96
N LEU A 98 -2.19 16.45 -4.32
CA LEU A 98 -2.01 17.75 -5.01
C LEU A 98 -0.85 17.69 -6.00
N LYS A 99 0.27 17.08 -5.60
CA LYS A 99 1.40 16.88 -6.49
C LYS A 99 1.02 16.00 -7.68
N LEU A 100 0.31 14.89 -7.45
CA LEU A 100 -0.12 14.00 -8.52
C LEU A 100 -1.01 14.73 -9.52
N LEU A 101 -2.04 15.45 -9.06
CA LEU A 101 -2.91 16.22 -9.93
C LEU A 101 -2.16 17.31 -10.71
N LYS A 102 -1.16 17.92 -10.09
CA LYS A 102 -0.28 18.89 -10.75
C LYS A 102 0.55 18.22 -11.86
N ASP A 103 1.15 17.07 -11.58
CA ASP A 103 1.96 16.33 -12.55
C ASP A 103 1.09 15.79 -13.72
N MET A 104 -0.20 15.57 -13.46
CA MET A 104 -1.21 15.15 -14.44
C MET A 104 -1.87 16.31 -15.19
N LYS A 105 -1.40 17.57 -14.99
CA LYS A 105 -1.97 18.73 -15.67
C LYS A 105 -1.78 18.60 -17.19
N GLY A 106 -2.88 18.77 -17.94
CA GLY A 106 -2.89 18.62 -19.40
C GLY A 106 -3.11 17.20 -19.91
N VAL A 107 -3.07 16.19 -19.05
CA VAL A 107 -3.41 14.82 -19.44
C VAL A 107 -4.92 14.70 -19.63
N GLN A 108 -5.36 14.32 -20.83
CA GLN A 108 -6.77 14.12 -21.16
C GLN A 108 -7.40 13.03 -20.30
N PHE A 109 -8.70 13.13 -20.03
CA PHE A 109 -9.40 12.20 -19.15
C PHE A 109 -9.24 10.72 -19.55
N GLY A 110 -9.32 10.41 -20.85
CA GLY A 110 -9.13 9.06 -21.38
C GLY A 110 -7.69 8.51 -21.29
N ALA A 111 -6.70 9.34 -20.97
CA ALA A 111 -5.30 8.95 -20.81
C ALA A 111 -4.84 8.91 -19.34
N ARG A 112 -5.78 8.89 -18.38
CA ARG A 112 -5.49 8.96 -16.93
C ARG A 112 -5.53 7.59 -16.26
N ALA A 113 -5.29 6.51 -17.02
CA ALA A 113 -5.28 5.16 -16.49
C ALA A 113 -4.27 5.01 -15.33
N ALA A 114 -4.72 4.34 -14.30
CA ALA A 114 -3.95 4.12 -13.08
C ALA A 114 -4.39 2.84 -12.40
N ARG A 115 -3.57 2.32 -11.52
CA ARG A 115 -3.89 1.17 -10.67
C ARG A 115 -3.27 1.27 -9.29
N PHE A 116 -3.99 0.84 -8.29
CA PHE A 116 -3.37 0.47 -7.04
C PHE A 116 -2.71 -0.90 -7.20
N ARG A 117 -1.50 -1.02 -6.69
CA ARG A 117 -0.76 -2.27 -6.54
C ARG A 117 -0.62 -2.59 -5.07
N CYS A 118 -0.80 -3.86 -4.73
CA CYS A 118 -0.52 -4.39 -3.42
C CYS A 118 0.36 -5.64 -3.59
N CYS A 119 1.44 -5.72 -2.86
CA CYS A 119 2.28 -6.89 -2.78
C CYS A 119 2.39 -7.34 -1.33
N LEU A 120 1.96 -8.57 -1.06
CA LEU A 120 2.07 -9.22 0.24
C LEU A 120 3.17 -10.27 0.19
N VAL A 121 4.02 -10.29 1.20
CA VAL A 121 5.06 -11.30 1.38
C VAL A 121 4.95 -11.89 2.77
N GLY A 122 4.66 -13.19 2.84
CA GLY A 122 4.81 -13.98 4.04
C GLY A 122 6.25 -14.50 4.16
N TYR A 123 6.85 -14.39 5.34
CA TYR A 123 8.18 -14.91 5.62
C TYR A 123 8.22 -15.66 6.96
N PHE A 124 8.84 -16.83 6.96
CA PHE A 124 9.18 -17.58 8.18
C PHE A 124 10.31 -18.58 7.91
N GLU A 125 11.38 -18.54 8.70
CA GLU A 125 12.52 -19.48 8.63
C GLU A 125 13.07 -19.69 7.21
N GLY A 126 13.21 -18.61 6.43
CA GLY A 126 13.70 -18.66 5.05
C GLY A 126 12.65 -19.08 4.01
N LYS A 127 11.45 -19.50 4.42
CA LYS A 127 10.34 -19.78 3.52
C LYS A 127 9.61 -18.49 3.16
N ILE A 128 9.34 -18.30 1.89
CA ILE A 128 8.69 -17.11 1.34
C ILE A 128 7.43 -17.50 0.59
N ILE A 129 6.34 -16.84 0.91
CA ILE A 129 5.09 -16.89 0.14
C ILE A 129 4.80 -15.47 -0.34
N LYS A 130 4.44 -15.31 -1.61
CA LYS A 130 4.08 -14.00 -2.19
C LYS A 130 2.70 -14.02 -2.81
N SER A 131 2.01 -12.91 -2.66
CA SER A 131 0.76 -12.62 -3.36
C SER A 131 0.78 -11.17 -3.83
N HIS A 132 0.06 -10.88 -4.90
CA HIS A 132 -0.11 -9.51 -5.38
C HIS A 132 -1.53 -9.33 -5.90
N GLY A 133 -1.98 -8.09 -5.79
CA GLY A 133 -3.26 -7.65 -6.33
C GLY A 133 -3.15 -6.31 -7.03
N SER A 134 -4.09 -6.03 -7.92
CA SER A 134 -4.26 -4.72 -8.51
C SER A 134 -5.72 -4.33 -8.54
N LEU A 135 -5.96 -3.04 -8.35
CA LEU A 135 -7.26 -2.41 -8.56
C LEU A 135 -7.11 -1.38 -9.67
N GLU A 136 -7.66 -1.71 -10.83
CA GLU A 136 -7.58 -0.84 -12.01
C GLU A 136 -8.60 0.30 -11.93
N GLY A 137 -8.23 1.45 -12.48
CA GLY A 137 -9.06 2.63 -12.51
C GLY A 137 -8.40 3.80 -13.23
N ILE A 138 -8.84 5.00 -12.91
CA ILE A 138 -8.32 6.24 -13.47
C ILE A 138 -8.16 7.31 -12.39
N ILE A 139 -7.28 8.27 -12.64
CA ILE A 139 -7.12 9.44 -11.78
C ILE A 139 -8.16 10.49 -12.17
N ALA A 140 -8.97 10.92 -11.20
CA ALA A 140 -9.91 12.03 -11.35
C ALA A 140 -9.17 13.36 -11.61
N THR A 141 -9.91 14.38 -12.02
CA THR A 141 -9.38 15.74 -12.20
C THR A 141 -9.47 16.60 -10.95
N GLU A 142 -10.24 16.17 -9.97
CA GLU A 142 -10.51 16.86 -8.72
C GLU A 142 -10.71 15.87 -7.56
N PHE A 143 -10.68 16.37 -6.33
CA PHE A 143 -10.99 15.56 -5.14
C PHE A 143 -12.48 15.28 -5.05
N ARG A 144 -12.85 14.05 -4.65
CA ARG A 144 -14.22 13.68 -4.30
C ARG A 144 -14.24 12.72 -3.11
N GLY A 145 -15.13 13.00 -2.15
CA GLY A 145 -15.29 12.23 -0.93
C GLY A 145 -14.20 12.49 0.11
N ASP A 146 -14.49 12.09 1.33
CA ASP A 146 -13.62 12.27 2.50
C ASP A 146 -13.26 10.95 3.18
N ASN A 147 -13.74 9.83 2.64
CA ASN A 147 -13.44 8.50 3.17
C ASN A 147 -12.10 7.96 2.65
N GLY A 148 -11.62 6.89 3.28
CA GLY A 148 -10.38 6.23 2.89
C GLY A 148 -9.12 6.99 3.29
N PHE A 149 -8.03 6.72 2.59
CA PHE A 149 -6.71 7.31 2.83
C PHE A 149 -5.92 7.44 1.51
N GLY A 150 -4.70 7.96 1.59
CA GLY A 150 -3.80 8.04 0.44
C GLY A 150 -4.40 8.76 -0.76
N TYR A 151 -4.57 8.06 -1.87
CA TYR A 151 -5.05 8.60 -3.15
C TYR A 151 -6.54 8.33 -3.42
N ASP A 152 -7.28 7.71 -2.51
CA ASP A 152 -8.70 7.36 -2.69
C ASP A 152 -9.57 8.53 -3.17
N PRO A 153 -9.40 9.77 -2.63
CA PRO A 153 -10.21 10.92 -3.07
C PRO A 153 -10.01 11.35 -4.53
N ILE A 154 -9.00 10.84 -5.22
CA ILE A 154 -8.75 11.13 -6.64
C ILE A 154 -8.73 9.88 -7.51
N PHE A 155 -9.18 8.73 -6.98
CA PHE A 155 -9.22 7.48 -7.73
C PHE A 155 -10.64 7.06 -8.06
N ILE A 156 -10.88 6.74 -9.31
CA ILE A 156 -12.13 6.21 -9.83
C ILE A 156 -11.84 4.78 -10.31
N THR A 157 -12.54 3.82 -9.77
CA THR A 157 -12.43 2.41 -10.15
C THR A 157 -12.95 2.16 -11.57
N ALA A 158 -12.60 1.03 -12.17
CA ALA A 158 -13.02 0.68 -13.53
C ALA A 158 -14.56 0.62 -13.71
N ASN A 159 -15.31 0.37 -12.63
CA ASN A 159 -16.78 0.40 -12.64
C ASN A 159 -17.37 1.79 -12.36
N GLY A 160 -16.56 2.84 -12.31
CA GLY A 160 -16.99 4.23 -12.16
C GLY A 160 -17.21 4.71 -10.73
N LEU A 161 -16.91 3.91 -9.71
CA LEU A 161 -17.03 4.32 -8.30
C LEU A 161 -15.81 5.15 -7.86
N HIS A 162 -16.06 6.26 -7.18
CA HIS A 162 -15.01 6.99 -6.46
C HIS A 162 -14.74 6.29 -5.13
N LEU A 163 -13.47 5.95 -4.85
CA LEU A 163 -13.13 5.16 -3.65
C LEU A 163 -13.43 5.88 -2.33
N ALA A 164 -13.37 7.21 -2.30
CA ALA A 164 -13.61 7.99 -1.09
C ALA A 164 -15.07 8.45 -0.91
N CYS A 165 -16.00 8.00 -1.76
CA CYS A 165 -17.42 8.37 -1.67
C CYS A 165 -18.28 7.37 -0.91
#